data_e10365d497bafc59de92ea57438fd6e2
#
_entry.id   e10365d497bafc59de92ea57438fd6e2
#
_cell.length_a   1.000
_cell.length_b   1.000
_cell.length_c   1.000
_cell.angle_alpha   90.00
_cell.angle_beta   90.00
_cell.angle_gamma   90.00
#
_symmetry.space_group_name_H-M   'P 1'
#
loop_
_entity.id
_entity.type
_entity.pdbx_description
1 polymer ?
#
loop_
_entity_poly.entity_id
_entity_poly.type
_entity_poly.pdbx_seq_one_letter_code
_entity_poly.pdbx_strand_id
1 'polypeptide(L)'
;MWQSIATMRRRLAVAFLAGLLFVPAAHARDVVMCTLNWEPYYGEELPRDGFFTAIVRTAFDRAGHDAQVQFMPWARAMLEVKQGDRDVLLGAYYNEERAETYIASDSIYTDEVGIVTRESLVDIREFDSLRDLSEYTIGHGRGYSVNDEFDNADYLNKEPEKSQVLNLRKLYAGRIDMIAGSFASIRYLANREGHDVDELVFLEPTLKENTLHIMVSRAVEDGDELLADFHEGLRSIREDGTYDRILEDMGYK
;
A
#
# COMPACT_ATOMS: atom_id res chain seq x y z
N MET A 1 8.57 43.22 56.88
CA MET A 1 7.88 41.88 56.63
C MET A 1 7.15 41.79 55.34
N TRP A 2 6.88 42.85 54.57
CA TRP A 2 6.14 42.84 53.31
C TRP A 2 7.03 42.68 52.06
N GLN A 3 8.32 42.99 52.13
CA GLN A 3 9.22 42.85 50.94
C GLN A 3 9.67 41.41 50.64
N SER A 4 9.64 40.51 51.60
CA SER A 4 10.04 39.11 51.43
C SER A 4 9.01 38.26 50.66
N ILE A 5 7.72 38.63 50.71
CA ILE A 5 6.65 37.87 50.07
C ILE A 5 6.61 38.14 48.55
N ALA A 6 6.95 39.35 48.12
CA ALA A 6 6.95 39.73 46.69
C ALA A 6 8.08 39.07 45.89
N THR A 7 9.26 38.85 46.52
CA THR A 7 10.42 38.18 45.87
C THR A 7 10.24 36.69 45.77
N MET A 8 9.50 36.05 46.70
CA MET A 8 9.22 34.62 46.67
C MET A 8 8.19 34.25 45.57
N ARG A 9 7.16 35.11 45.36
CA ARG A 9 6.17 34.93 44.28
C ARG A 9 6.77 35.10 42.89
N ARG A 10 7.75 35.99 42.70
CA ARG A 10 8.44 36.18 41.42
C ARG A 10 9.36 35.00 41.07
N ARG A 11 9.98 34.34 42.04
CA ARG A 11 10.86 33.18 41.83
C ARG A 11 10.06 31.91 41.50
N LEU A 12 8.86 31.75 42.06
CA LEU A 12 7.95 30.64 41.74
C LEU A 12 7.32 30.77 40.35
N ALA A 13 7.00 31.98 39.88
CA ALA A 13 6.46 32.21 38.54
C ALA A 13 7.48 31.94 37.42
N VAL A 14 8.78 32.23 37.66
CA VAL A 14 9.86 31.94 36.69
C VAL A 14 10.20 30.46 36.65
N ALA A 15 10.09 29.72 37.75
CA ALA A 15 10.31 28.28 37.79
C ALA A 15 9.19 27.49 37.07
N PHE A 16 7.94 28.00 37.05
CA PHE A 16 6.82 27.34 36.38
C PHE A 16 6.83 27.56 34.84
N LEU A 17 7.48 28.64 34.37
CA LEU A 17 7.58 28.92 32.93
C LEU A 17 8.74 28.17 32.24
N ALA A 18 9.74 27.71 33.00
CA ALA A 18 10.90 26.97 32.49
C ALA A 18 10.63 25.45 32.27
N GLY A 19 9.51 24.93 32.80
CA GLY A 19 9.13 23.51 32.71
C GLY A 19 8.35 23.13 31.46
N LEU A 20 8.03 24.07 30.57
CA LEU A 20 7.07 23.86 29.45
C LEU A 20 7.72 23.77 28.08
N LEU A 21 9.03 23.61 27.94
CA LEU A 21 9.73 23.59 26.66
C LEU A 21 10.62 22.35 26.42
N PHE A 22 10.32 21.24 27.08
CA PHE A 22 10.88 19.97 26.64
C PHE A 22 9.86 19.31 25.65
N VAL A 23 9.69 19.93 24.49
CA VAL A 23 9.19 19.21 23.30
C VAL A 23 10.38 18.34 22.88
N PRO A 24 10.30 17.01 22.91
CA PRO A 24 11.32 16.19 22.31
C PRO A 24 11.41 16.64 20.85
N ALA A 25 12.59 17.12 20.43
CA ALA A 25 12.83 17.41 19.04
C ALA A 25 12.64 16.08 18.30
N ALA A 26 11.59 15.95 17.51
CA ALA A 26 11.51 14.89 16.52
C ALA A 26 12.83 14.95 15.74
N HIS A 27 13.59 13.85 15.74
CA HIS A 27 14.83 13.78 14.98
C HIS A 27 14.47 13.68 13.51
N ALA A 28 14.25 14.85 12.88
CA ALA A 28 14.07 14.94 11.45
C ALA A 28 15.29 14.32 10.75
N ARG A 29 15.08 13.33 9.90
CA ARG A 29 16.15 12.72 9.12
C ARG A 29 15.69 12.48 7.69
N ASP A 30 16.66 12.38 6.78
CA ASP A 30 16.41 11.87 5.45
C ASP A 30 16.19 10.35 5.54
N VAL A 31 15.09 9.87 4.96
CA VAL A 31 14.74 8.44 4.90
C VAL A 31 14.85 7.97 3.47
N VAL A 32 15.74 7.02 3.20
CA VAL A 32 15.91 6.44 1.86
C VAL A 32 15.15 5.14 1.78
N MET A 33 14.04 5.18 1.05
CA MET A 33 13.24 4.00 0.72
C MET A 33 13.72 3.38 -0.60
N CYS A 34 13.63 2.07 -0.75
CA CYS A 34 13.87 1.42 -2.04
C CYS A 34 12.82 0.36 -2.36
N THR A 35 12.57 0.18 -3.68
CA THR A 35 11.58 -0.77 -4.21
C THR A 35 11.83 -1.05 -5.69
N LEU A 36 10.98 -1.90 -6.30
CA LEU A 36 10.89 -2.09 -7.75
C LEU A 36 9.77 -1.23 -8.35
N ASN A 37 9.60 -1.24 -9.67
CA ASN A 37 8.39 -0.72 -10.30
C ASN A 37 7.27 -1.77 -10.20
N TRP A 38 6.17 -1.44 -9.56
CA TRP A 38 4.95 -2.25 -9.49
C TRP A 38 3.70 -1.37 -9.51
N GLU A 39 3.28 -1.07 -10.70
CA GLU A 39 2.11 -0.23 -10.96
C GLU A 39 0.79 -0.93 -10.57
N PRO A 40 -0.11 -0.20 -9.95
CA PRO A 40 -0.16 1.24 -9.71
C PRO A 40 0.38 1.66 -8.33
N TYR A 41 0.88 0.75 -7.53
CA TYR A 41 1.27 1.00 -6.14
C TYR A 41 2.46 1.94 -6.06
N TYR A 42 3.52 1.64 -6.82
CA TYR A 42 4.75 2.42 -6.91
C TYR A 42 5.46 2.23 -8.25
N GLY A 43 6.05 3.32 -8.77
CA GLY A 43 6.74 3.30 -10.07
C GLY A 43 7.29 4.67 -10.46
N GLU A 44 8.49 4.69 -11.06
CA GLU A 44 9.20 5.91 -11.46
C GLU A 44 8.42 6.81 -12.42
N GLU A 45 7.57 6.24 -13.27
CA GLU A 45 6.79 6.98 -14.26
C GLU A 45 5.39 7.37 -13.75
N LEU A 46 5.03 6.96 -12.53
CA LEU A 46 3.73 7.25 -11.96
C LEU A 46 3.69 8.65 -11.32
N PRO A 47 2.54 9.35 -11.36
CA PRO A 47 2.34 10.55 -10.56
C PRO A 47 2.67 10.28 -9.08
N ARG A 48 3.50 11.13 -8.47
CA ARG A 48 3.96 11.01 -7.07
C ARG A 48 4.63 9.65 -6.76
N ASP A 49 5.22 8.99 -7.77
CA ASP A 49 5.81 7.65 -7.69
C ASP A 49 4.81 6.54 -7.31
N GLY A 50 3.51 6.74 -7.56
CA GLY A 50 2.42 5.84 -7.24
C GLY A 50 1.71 6.18 -5.92
N PHE A 51 0.45 5.72 -5.78
CA PHE A 51 -0.39 6.07 -4.64
C PHE A 51 0.16 5.55 -3.30
N PHE A 52 0.71 4.35 -3.28
CA PHE A 52 1.30 3.75 -2.09
C PHE A 52 2.54 4.55 -1.62
N THR A 53 3.42 4.93 -2.56
CA THR A 53 4.55 5.82 -2.27
C THR A 53 4.09 7.17 -1.73
N ALA A 54 3.03 7.73 -2.32
CA ALA A 54 2.46 8.99 -1.86
C ALA A 54 1.93 8.92 -0.42
N ILE A 55 1.27 7.82 -0.04
CA ILE A 55 0.81 7.58 1.33
C ILE A 55 2.00 7.49 2.29
N VAL A 56 2.99 6.64 1.97
CA VAL A 56 4.15 6.40 2.84
C VAL A 56 4.97 7.68 3.02
N ARG A 57 5.25 8.40 1.93
CA ARG A 57 5.97 9.69 2.00
C ARG A 57 5.21 10.70 2.86
N THR A 58 3.89 10.83 2.69
CA THR A 58 3.08 11.75 3.49
C THR A 58 3.05 11.37 4.97
N ALA A 59 3.08 10.08 5.29
CA ALA A 59 3.17 9.63 6.69
C ALA A 59 4.52 10.00 7.32
N PHE A 60 5.64 9.79 6.60
CA PHE A 60 6.96 10.23 7.06
C PHE A 60 7.06 11.75 7.20
N ASP A 61 6.56 12.52 6.23
CA ASP A 61 6.52 13.99 6.30
C ASP A 61 5.75 14.46 7.56
N ARG A 62 4.64 13.79 7.88
CA ARG A 62 3.85 14.10 9.09
C ARG A 62 4.61 13.83 10.38
N ALA A 63 5.52 12.84 10.37
CA ALA A 63 6.43 12.54 11.48
C ALA A 63 7.70 13.43 11.48
N GLY A 64 7.86 14.31 10.47
CA GLY A 64 8.98 15.25 10.37
C GLY A 64 10.19 14.73 9.60
N HIS A 65 10.08 13.60 8.88
CA HIS A 65 11.14 13.03 8.06
C HIS A 65 10.98 13.42 6.59
N ASP A 66 12.10 13.55 5.84
CA ASP A 66 12.10 13.67 4.38
C ASP A 66 12.34 12.29 3.74
N ALA A 67 11.28 11.68 3.16
CA ALA A 67 11.33 10.34 2.61
C ALA A 67 11.47 10.36 1.08
N GLN A 68 12.54 9.77 0.58
CA GLN A 68 12.85 9.65 -0.84
C GLN A 68 12.84 8.19 -1.28
N VAL A 69 12.32 7.90 -2.50
CA VAL A 69 12.28 6.55 -3.05
C VAL A 69 13.33 6.36 -4.14
N GLN A 70 13.97 5.19 -4.15
CA GLN A 70 14.88 4.74 -5.18
C GLN A 70 14.37 3.44 -5.79
N PHE A 71 14.23 3.43 -7.11
CA PHE A 71 13.76 2.25 -7.83
C PHE A 71 14.94 1.38 -8.28
N MET A 72 14.85 0.08 -8.04
CA MET A 72 15.87 -0.89 -8.37
C MET A 72 15.28 -2.31 -8.44
N PRO A 73 16.04 -3.31 -8.96
CA PRO A 73 15.57 -4.69 -8.92
C PRO A 73 15.27 -5.16 -7.49
N TRP A 74 14.14 -5.85 -7.28
CA TRP A 74 13.64 -6.25 -5.97
C TRP A 74 14.67 -6.96 -5.07
N ALA A 75 15.40 -7.92 -5.64
CA ALA A 75 16.43 -8.64 -4.88
C ALA A 75 17.53 -7.71 -4.36
N ARG A 76 17.86 -6.65 -5.11
CA ARG A 76 18.80 -5.62 -4.67
C ARG A 76 18.21 -4.74 -3.59
N ALA A 77 16.96 -4.29 -3.73
CA ALA A 77 16.28 -3.51 -2.71
C ALA A 77 16.23 -4.24 -1.36
N MET A 78 15.84 -5.53 -1.38
CA MET A 78 15.86 -6.36 -0.18
C MET A 78 17.26 -6.47 0.43
N LEU A 79 18.29 -6.67 -0.38
CA LEU A 79 19.66 -6.81 0.12
C LEU A 79 20.17 -5.51 0.75
N GLU A 80 19.97 -4.36 0.09
CA GLU A 80 20.44 -3.07 0.58
C GLU A 80 19.77 -2.67 1.90
N VAL A 81 18.46 -2.93 2.05
CA VAL A 81 17.76 -2.71 3.34
C VAL A 81 18.25 -3.69 4.40
N LYS A 82 18.41 -4.97 4.06
CA LYS A 82 18.94 -5.98 5.01
C LYS A 82 20.30 -5.58 5.58
N GLN A 83 21.16 -4.97 4.74
CA GLN A 83 22.51 -4.55 5.12
C GLN A 83 22.54 -3.21 5.85
N GLY A 84 21.44 -2.46 5.86
CA GLY A 84 21.36 -1.12 6.41
C GLY A 84 21.89 -0.02 5.48
N ASP A 85 22.15 -0.34 4.20
CA ASP A 85 22.56 0.65 3.17
C ASP A 85 21.37 1.53 2.75
N ARG A 86 20.16 1.11 3.03
CA ARG A 86 18.90 1.84 2.86
C ARG A 86 18.02 1.61 4.08
N ASP A 87 17.19 2.60 4.39
CA ASP A 87 16.39 2.60 5.61
C ASP A 87 15.17 1.69 5.51
N VAL A 88 14.46 1.75 4.37
CA VAL A 88 13.12 1.17 4.22
C VAL A 88 12.97 0.41 2.91
N LEU A 89 12.44 -0.80 2.99
CA LEU A 89 11.88 -1.54 1.87
C LEU A 89 10.41 -1.14 1.70
N LEU A 90 10.10 -0.49 0.57
CA LEU A 90 8.78 0.06 0.30
C LEU A 90 7.89 -0.98 -0.38
N GLY A 91 6.71 -1.24 0.18
CA GLY A 91 5.65 -1.98 -0.48
C GLY A 91 5.87 -3.48 -0.57
N ALA A 92 6.09 -4.14 0.57
CA ALA A 92 6.23 -5.60 0.62
C ALA A 92 4.97 -6.26 1.19
N TYR A 93 4.59 -7.42 0.63
CA TYR A 93 3.66 -8.32 1.31
C TYR A 93 4.33 -8.94 2.53
N TYR A 94 3.57 -9.05 3.62
CA TYR A 94 4.01 -9.76 4.80
C TYR A 94 4.11 -11.27 4.52
N ASN A 95 5.20 -11.89 4.95
CA ASN A 95 5.31 -13.33 5.14
C ASN A 95 6.30 -13.63 6.27
N GLU A 96 6.23 -14.86 6.83
CA GLU A 96 7.05 -15.27 7.98
C GLU A 96 8.56 -15.29 7.66
N GLU A 97 8.96 -15.68 6.46
CA GLU A 97 10.37 -15.68 6.03
C GLU A 97 10.97 -14.27 6.06
N ARG A 98 10.22 -13.27 5.59
CA ARG A 98 10.64 -11.86 5.65
C ARG A 98 10.71 -11.35 7.08
N ALA A 99 9.78 -11.78 7.94
CA ALA A 99 9.73 -11.36 9.33
C ALA A 99 10.96 -11.82 10.15
N GLU A 100 11.71 -12.83 9.70
CA GLU A 100 12.98 -13.21 10.31
C GLU A 100 14.07 -12.14 10.12
N THR A 101 14.03 -11.41 9.02
CA THR A 101 15.05 -10.42 8.63
C THR A 101 14.62 -8.99 8.86
N TYR A 102 13.33 -8.68 8.67
CA TYR A 102 12.77 -7.34 8.70
C TYR A 102 11.70 -7.21 9.77
N ILE A 103 11.45 -5.98 10.16
CA ILE A 103 10.28 -5.58 10.96
C ILE A 103 9.29 -4.92 10.00
N ALA A 104 8.11 -5.49 9.88
CA ALA A 104 7.04 -4.91 9.05
C ALA A 104 6.28 -3.84 9.83
N SER A 105 5.82 -2.79 9.14
CA SER A 105 4.86 -1.84 9.69
C SER A 105 3.50 -2.49 9.91
N ASP A 106 2.57 -1.77 10.53
CA ASP A 106 1.14 -2.04 10.38
C ASP A 106 0.76 -2.01 8.89
N SER A 107 -0.35 -2.68 8.54
CA SER A 107 -0.87 -2.66 7.18
C SER A 107 -1.15 -1.23 6.71
N ILE A 108 -0.58 -0.84 5.58
CA ILE A 108 -0.77 0.47 4.97
C ILE A 108 -1.93 0.43 3.98
N TYR A 109 -1.98 -0.60 3.15
CA TYR A 109 -3.01 -0.80 2.12
C TYR A 109 -3.33 -2.29 2.02
N THR A 110 -4.58 -2.62 1.70
CA THR A 110 -4.99 -3.98 1.38
C THR A 110 -5.24 -4.09 -0.11
N ASP A 111 -4.47 -4.95 -0.79
CA ASP A 111 -4.68 -5.29 -2.19
C ASP A 111 -5.71 -6.42 -2.27
N GLU A 112 -6.87 -6.09 -2.82
CA GLU A 112 -7.96 -7.02 -3.07
C GLU A 112 -7.75 -7.72 -4.41
N VAL A 113 -7.72 -9.04 -4.37
CA VAL A 113 -7.65 -9.90 -5.55
C VAL A 113 -8.98 -10.65 -5.69
N GLY A 114 -9.61 -10.54 -6.84
CA GLY A 114 -10.93 -11.13 -7.04
C GLY A 114 -11.28 -11.24 -8.52
N ILE A 115 -12.58 -11.35 -8.77
CA ILE A 115 -13.15 -11.48 -10.11
C ILE A 115 -13.71 -10.13 -10.57
N VAL A 116 -13.41 -9.77 -11.82
CA VAL A 116 -13.88 -8.53 -12.44
C VAL A 116 -14.57 -8.86 -13.74
N THR A 117 -15.72 -8.27 -13.98
CA THR A 117 -16.44 -8.36 -15.26
C THR A 117 -16.81 -6.97 -15.78
N ARG A 118 -17.57 -6.90 -16.87
CA ARG A 118 -18.22 -5.68 -17.34
C ARG A 118 -19.73 -5.83 -17.21
N GLU A 119 -20.41 -4.76 -16.81
CA GLU A 119 -21.86 -4.72 -16.65
C GLU A 119 -22.61 -5.15 -17.92
N SER A 120 -22.03 -4.86 -19.10
CA SER A 120 -22.60 -5.23 -20.41
C SER A 120 -22.42 -6.71 -20.81
N LEU A 121 -21.58 -7.48 -20.10
CA LEU A 121 -21.30 -8.88 -20.41
C LEU A 121 -22.04 -9.83 -19.48
N VAL A 122 -22.01 -9.55 -18.18
CA VAL A 122 -22.55 -10.44 -17.15
C VAL A 122 -23.26 -9.62 -16.08
N ASP A 123 -24.54 -9.92 -15.85
CA ASP A 123 -25.35 -9.29 -14.80
C ASP A 123 -25.22 -10.07 -13.48
N ILE A 124 -23.99 -10.10 -12.93
CA ILE A 124 -23.68 -10.71 -11.62
C ILE A 124 -22.74 -9.77 -10.85
N ARG A 125 -22.99 -9.59 -9.57
CA ARG A 125 -22.18 -8.75 -8.67
C ARG A 125 -21.63 -9.53 -7.48
N GLU A 126 -22.29 -10.63 -7.13
CA GLU A 126 -21.96 -11.46 -5.98
C GLU A 126 -22.05 -12.94 -6.39
N PHE A 127 -21.27 -13.79 -5.75
CA PHE A 127 -21.33 -15.24 -5.90
C PHE A 127 -21.14 -15.93 -4.55
N ASP A 128 -21.83 -17.03 -4.33
CA ASP A 128 -21.73 -17.81 -3.09
C ASP A 128 -20.52 -18.77 -3.12
N SER A 129 -20.16 -19.24 -4.31
CA SER A 129 -19.02 -20.13 -4.51
C SER A 129 -18.42 -19.94 -5.92
N LEU A 130 -17.15 -20.32 -6.09
CA LEU A 130 -16.51 -20.30 -7.43
C LEU A 130 -17.26 -21.20 -8.46
N ARG A 131 -18.09 -22.15 -8.02
CA ARG A 131 -18.89 -22.98 -8.94
C ARG A 131 -19.95 -22.19 -9.67
N ASP A 132 -20.43 -21.11 -9.10
CA ASP A 132 -21.42 -20.22 -9.74
C ASP A 132 -20.83 -19.52 -10.97
N LEU A 133 -19.50 -19.48 -11.05
CA LEU A 133 -18.75 -18.88 -12.15
C LEU A 133 -18.30 -19.90 -13.21
N SER A 134 -18.69 -21.17 -13.11
CA SER A 134 -18.21 -22.27 -13.96
C SER A 134 -18.64 -22.16 -15.43
N GLU A 135 -19.69 -21.42 -15.74
CA GLU A 135 -20.18 -21.20 -17.10
C GLU A 135 -19.43 -20.06 -17.83
N TYR A 136 -18.68 -19.24 -17.09
CA TYR A 136 -17.98 -18.08 -17.62
C TYR A 136 -16.52 -18.38 -17.95
N THR A 137 -16.01 -17.74 -19.00
CA THR A 137 -14.58 -17.78 -19.36
C THR A 137 -13.82 -16.74 -18.55
N ILE A 138 -12.89 -17.18 -17.69
CA ILE A 138 -12.15 -16.32 -16.78
C ILE A 138 -10.68 -16.20 -17.20
N GLY A 139 -10.28 -15.02 -17.68
CA GLY A 139 -8.90 -14.71 -17.97
C GLY A 139 -8.09 -14.50 -16.71
N HIS A 140 -6.85 -14.99 -16.66
CA HIS A 140 -5.93 -14.74 -15.54
C HIS A 140 -4.48 -14.64 -16.01
N GLY A 141 -3.60 -14.09 -15.15
CA GLY A 141 -2.18 -13.98 -15.45
C GLY A 141 -1.49 -15.35 -15.39
N ARG A 142 -0.77 -15.73 -16.44
CA ARG A 142 -0.01 -16.98 -16.47
C ARG A 142 1.13 -16.98 -15.46
N GLY A 143 1.13 -17.96 -14.55
CA GLY A 143 2.14 -18.10 -13.50
C GLY A 143 1.92 -17.20 -12.29
N TYR A 144 0.81 -16.46 -12.25
CA TYR A 144 0.37 -15.75 -11.04
C TYR A 144 -0.68 -16.57 -10.31
N SER A 145 -0.50 -16.73 -9.01
CA SER A 145 -1.50 -17.33 -8.13
C SER A 145 -2.57 -16.29 -7.78
N VAL A 146 -3.83 -16.66 -7.91
CA VAL A 146 -4.98 -15.89 -7.43
C VAL A 146 -5.21 -16.27 -5.96
N ASN A 147 -5.69 -17.49 -5.71
CA ASN A 147 -5.70 -18.16 -4.42
C ASN A 147 -5.74 -19.68 -4.65
N ASP A 148 -5.52 -20.46 -3.60
CA ASP A 148 -5.44 -21.93 -3.71
C ASP A 148 -6.72 -22.56 -4.26
N GLU A 149 -7.90 -22.03 -3.88
CA GLU A 149 -9.18 -22.54 -4.36
C GLU A 149 -9.35 -22.30 -5.86
N PHE A 150 -9.15 -21.06 -6.33
CA PHE A 150 -9.24 -20.72 -7.75
C PHE A 150 -8.19 -21.48 -8.57
N ASP A 151 -6.94 -21.52 -8.09
CA ASP A 151 -5.84 -22.12 -8.84
C ASP A 151 -6.04 -23.62 -9.07
N ASN A 152 -6.64 -24.34 -8.10
CA ASN A 152 -6.94 -25.77 -8.16
C ASN A 152 -8.34 -26.12 -8.68
N ALA A 153 -9.17 -25.13 -9.02
CA ALA A 153 -10.54 -25.35 -9.50
C ALA A 153 -10.58 -25.81 -10.97
N ASP A 154 -10.52 -27.12 -11.21
CA ASP A 154 -10.56 -27.70 -12.56
C ASP A 154 -11.93 -27.56 -13.25
N TYR A 155 -12.97 -27.24 -12.49
CA TYR A 155 -14.33 -27.01 -13.01
C TYR A 155 -14.52 -25.60 -13.58
N LEU A 156 -13.59 -24.67 -13.40
CA LEU A 156 -13.62 -23.33 -13.97
C LEU A 156 -13.02 -23.33 -15.39
N ASN A 157 -13.64 -22.57 -16.27
CA ASN A 157 -13.10 -22.33 -17.62
C ASN A 157 -12.05 -21.20 -17.56
N LYS A 158 -10.81 -21.53 -17.19
CA LYS A 158 -9.70 -20.60 -17.00
C LYS A 158 -8.86 -20.41 -18.26
N GLU A 159 -8.61 -19.17 -18.65
CA GLU A 159 -7.80 -18.81 -19.82
C GLU A 159 -6.54 -18.02 -19.39
N PRO A 160 -5.34 -18.69 -19.35
CA PRO A 160 -4.11 -18.03 -18.89
C PRO A 160 -3.49 -17.17 -19.99
N GLU A 161 -3.23 -15.89 -19.68
CA GLU A 161 -2.56 -14.93 -20.56
C GLU A 161 -1.21 -14.44 -20.03
N LYS A 162 -0.36 -13.96 -20.94
CA LYS A 162 0.98 -13.46 -20.60
C LYS A 162 0.96 -12.19 -19.76
N SER A 163 -0.11 -11.39 -19.86
CA SER A 163 -0.27 -10.14 -19.09
C SER A 163 -1.73 -9.81 -18.88
N GLN A 164 -2.03 -9.09 -17.82
CA GLN A 164 -3.38 -8.58 -17.52
C GLN A 164 -3.90 -7.59 -18.57
N VAL A 165 -3.02 -6.88 -19.27
CA VAL A 165 -3.41 -6.01 -20.41
C VAL A 165 -4.10 -6.83 -21.50
N LEU A 166 -3.60 -8.02 -21.81
CA LEU A 166 -4.24 -8.89 -22.81
C LEU A 166 -5.60 -9.41 -22.32
N ASN A 167 -5.72 -9.79 -21.07
CA ASN A 167 -7.00 -10.17 -20.46
C ASN A 167 -7.99 -9.00 -20.53
N LEU A 168 -7.54 -7.79 -20.16
CA LEU A 168 -8.38 -6.60 -20.22
C LEU A 168 -8.90 -6.32 -21.64
N ARG A 169 -8.03 -6.37 -22.65
CA ARG A 169 -8.43 -6.19 -24.05
C ARG A 169 -9.41 -7.27 -24.54
N LYS A 170 -9.27 -8.52 -24.06
CA LYS A 170 -10.22 -9.59 -24.34
C LYS A 170 -11.58 -9.34 -23.69
N LEU A 171 -11.59 -8.90 -22.43
CA LEU A 171 -12.79 -8.55 -21.68
C LEU A 171 -13.57 -7.43 -22.40
N TYR A 172 -12.89 -6.32 -22.78
CA TYR A 172 -13.55 -5.24 -23.50
C TYR A 172 -13.98 -5.60 -24.92
N ALA A 173 -13.33 -6.61 -25.54
CA ALA A 173 -13.73 -7.16 -26.82
C ALA A 173 -14.83 -8.26 -26.71
N GLY A 174 -15.30 -8.61 -25.51
CA GLY A 174 -16.27 -9.68 -25.28
C GLY A 174 -15.77 -11.07 -25.67
N ARG A 175 -14.46 -11.31 -25.58
CA ARG A 175 -13.83 -12.60 -25.89
C ARG A 175 -13.67 -13.50 -24.68
N ILE A 176 -13.69 -12.92 -23.50
CA ILE A 176 -13.79 -13.55 -22.20
C ILE A 176 -14.85 -12.80 -21.39
N ASP A 177 -15.42 -13.45 -20.39
CA ASP A 177 -16.51 -12.91 -19.59
C ASP A 177 -15.99 -12.18 -18.34
N MET A 178 -14.88 -12.65 -17.79
CA MET A 178 -14.33 -12.19 -16.52
C MET A 178 -12.80 -12.19 -16.51
N ILE A 179 -12.22 -11.46 -15.56
CA ILE A 179 -10.77 -11.48 -15.26
C ILE A 179 -10.60 -11.78 -13.77
N ALA A 180 -9.67 -12.68 -13.44
CA ALA A 180 -9.17 -12.86 -12.07
C ALA A 180 -7.87 -12.08 -11.88
N GLY A 181 -7.79 -11.23 -10.82
CA GLY A 181 -6.61 -10.45 -10.52
C GLY A 181 -6.83 -9.34 -9.49
N SER A 182 -5.78 -8.54 -9.26
CA SER A 182 -5.84 -7.38 -8.36
C SER A 182 -6.77 -6.31 -8.90
N PHE A 183 -7.69 -5.85 -8.08
CA PHE A 183 -8.67 -4.81 -8.43
C PHE A 183 -7.98 -3.48 -8.77
N ALA A 184 -6.99 -3.07 -7.97
CA ALA A 184 -6.23 -1.86 -8.21
C ALA A 184 -5.47 -1.92 -9.55
N SER A 185 -4.83 -3.06 -9.85
CA SER A 185 -4.10 -3.25 -11.11
C SER A 185 -5.03 -3.26 -12.31
N ILE A 186 -6.18 -3.91 -12.24
CA ILE A 186 -7.15 -3.96 -13.35
C ILE A 186 -7.72 -2.57 -13.62
N ARG A 187 -8.09 -1.83 -12.57
CA ARG A 187 -8.58 -0.43 -12.67
C ARG A 187 -7.54 0.49 -13.31
N TYR A 188 -6.30 0.40 -12.86
CA TYR A 188 -5.18 1.17 -13.43
C TYR A 188 -4.97 0.86 -14.91
N LEU A 189 -4.92 -0.44 -15.27
CA LEU A 189 -4.72 -0.86 -16.65
C LEU A 189 -5.88 -0.42 -17.55
N ALA A 190 -7.13 -0.48 -17.08
CA ALA A 190 -8.28 0.00 -17.85
C ALA A 190 -8.16 1.49 -18.16
N ASN A 191 -7.84 2.31 -17.17
CA ASN A 191 -7.63 3.74 -17.36
C ASN A 191 -6.46 4.04 -18.32
N ARG A 192 -5.32 3.36 -18.14
CA ARG A 192 -4.14 3.52 -19.01
C ARG A 192 -4.40 3.14 -20.47
N GLU A 193 -5.20 2.10 -20.72
CA GLU A 193 -5.58 1.66 -22.06
C GLU A 193 -6.72 2.51 -22.65
N GLY A 194 -7.24 3.51 -21.93
CA GLY A 194 -8.31 4.40 -22.39
C GLY A 194 -9.70 3.78 -22.35
N HIS A 195 -9.90 2.76 -21.53
CA HIS A 195 -11.20 2.15 -21.28
C HIS A 195 -11.95 2.87 -20.15
N ASP A 196 -13.27 2.81 -20.21
CA ASP A 196 -14.12 3.34 -19.15
C ASP A 196 -14.10 2.39 -17.95
N VAL A 197 -13.54 2.87 -16.84
CA VAL A 197 -13.40 2.10 -15.59
C VAL A 197 -14.75 1.88 -14.92
N ASP A 198 -15.71 2.78 -15.14
CA ASP A 198 -17.06 2.69 -14.54
C ASP A 198 -17.90 1.54 -15.14
N GLU A 199 -17.48 1.00 -16.29
CA GLU A 199 -18.07 -0.23 -16.85
C GLU A 199 -17.63 -1.51 -16.13
N LEU A 200 -16.56 -1.45 -15.32
CA LEU A 200 -16.07 -2.62 -14.59
C LEU A 200 -16.89 -2.90 -13.34
N VAL A 201 -17.25 -4.15 -13.17
CA VAL A 201 -17.92 -4.68 -11.98
C VAL A 201 -16.94 -5.58 -11.24
N PHE A 202 -16.62 -5.21 -10.01
CA PHE A 202 -15.77 -5.97 -9.10
C PHE A 202 -16.69 -6.86 -8.25
N LEU A 203 -16.56 -8.18 -8.40
CA LEU A 203 -17.47 -9.14 -7.76
C LEU A 203 -17.09 -9.36 -6.30
N GLU A 204 -18.10 -9.59 -5.48
CA GLU A 204 -17.96 -10.01 -4.08
C GLU A 204 -18.34 -11.50 -3.91
N PRO A 205 -17.68 -12.22 -2.99
CA PRO A 205 -16.56 -11.77 -2.16
C PRO A 205 -15.24 -11.73 -2.93
N THR A 206 -14.27 -10.96 -2.41
CA THR A 206 -12.89 -11.05 -2.88
C THR A 206 -12.31 -12.45 -2.66
N LEU A 207 -11.42 -12.88 -3.55
CA LEU A 207 -10.79 -14.21 -3.46
C LEU A 207 -9.60 -14.23 -2.50
N LYS A 208 -8.92 -13.09 -2.37
CA LYS A 208 -7.73 -12.93 -1.52
C LYS A 208 -7.49 -11.46 -1.20
N GLU A 209 -7.03 -11.23 0.02
CA GLU A 209 -6.54 -9.93 0.45
C GLU A 209 -5.05 -10.04 0.81
N ASN A 210 -4.24 -9.13 0.28
CA ASN A 210 -2.82 -9.07 0.58
C ASN A 210 -2.51 -7.71 1.21
N THR A 211 -1.97 -7.70 2.41
CA THR A 211 -1.59 -6.46 3.09
C THR A 211 -0.21 -6.00 2.63
N LEU A 212 -0.11 -4.72 2.26
CA LEU A 212 1.12 -4.04 1.89
C LEU A 212 1.68 -3.24 3.07
N HIS A 213 2.97 -3.37 3.26
CA HIS A 213 3.74 -2.82 4.38
C HIS A 213 4.99 -2.11 3.89
N ILE A 214 5.54 -1.22 4.69
CA ILE A 214 6.97 -0.94 4.65
C ILE A 214 7.70 -1.90 5.59
N MET A 215 8.97 -2.15 5.33
CA MET A 215 9.80 -3.00 6.18
C MET A 215 11.15 -2.34 6.44
N VAL A 216 11.61 -2.39 7.69
CA VAL A 216 12.94 -1.95 8.11
C VAL A 216 13.77 -3.16 8.56
N SER A 217 15.10 -3.05 8.45
CA SER A 217 15.99 -4.14 8.85
C SER A 217 16.04 -4.29 10.37
N ARG A 218 16.02 -5.53 10.84
CA ARG A 218 16.32 -5.83 12.27
C ARG A 218 17.78 -5.57 12.66
N ALA A 219 18.66 -5.38 11.69
CA ALA A 219 20.07 -5.11 11.93
C ALA A 219 20.39 -3.60 12.08
N VAL A 220 19.42 -2.72 11.83
CA VAL A 220 19.57 -1.26 11.95
C VAL A 220 19.16 -0.83 13.35
N GLU A 221 20.05 -0.14 14.08
CA GLU A 221 19.90 0.17 15.51
C GLU A 221 18.67 1.05 15.82
N ASP A 222 18.35 2.00 14.93
CA ASP A 222 17.22 2.93 15.06
C ASP A 222 15.98 2.53 14.22
N GLY A 223 15.93 1.30 13.74
CA GLY A 223 14.83 0.80 12.90
C GLY A 223 13.48 0.79 13.60
N ASP A 224 13.44 0.42 14.88
CA ASP A 224 12.21 0.42 15.68
C ASP A 224 11.69 1.84 15.93
N GLU A 225 12.59 2.83 16.15
CA GLU A 225 12.22 4.24 16.33
C GLU A 225 11.65 4.82 15.03
N LEU A 226 12.34 4.59 13.89
CA LEU A 226 11.85 5.02 12.58
C LEU A 226 10.46 4.45 12.27
N LEU A 227 10.23 3.20 12.63
CA LEU A 227 8.94 2.54 12.41
C LEU A 227 7.85 3.11 13.33
N ALA A 228 8.19 3.45 14.58
CA ALA A 228 7.27 4.11 15.51
C ALA A 228 6.84 5.50 15.00
N ASP A 229 7.79 6.30 14.50
CA ASP A 229 7.53 7.60 13.91
C ASP A 229 6.63 7.47 12.66
N PHE A 230 6.92 6.49 11.80
CA PHE A 230 6.07 6.19 10.66
C PHE A 230 4.63 5.84 11.06
N HIS A 231 4.45 5.00 12.09
CA HIS A 231 3.12 4.63 12.60
C HIS A 231 2.34 5.83 13.14
N GLU A 232 3.02 6.77 13.81
CA GLU A 232 2.39 8.01 14.27
C GLU A 232 1.93 8.86 13.09
N GLY A 233 2.78 9.04 12.09
CA GLY A 233 2.44 9.75 10.86
C GLY A 233 1.30 9.08 10.08
N LEU A 234 1.33 7.76 9.91
CA LEU A 234 0.27 7.00 9.24
C LEU A 234 -1.08 7.13 9.96
N ARG A 235 -1.07 7.02 11.29
CA ARG A 235 -2.28 7.24 12.10
C ARG A 235 -2.82 8.65 11.90
N SER A 236 -1.96 9.66 11.98
CA SER A 236 -2.33 11.06 11.80
C SER A 236 -3.00 11.33 10.45
N ILE A 237 -2.45 10.82 9.34
CA ILE A 237 -3.06 11.02 8.00
C ILE A 237 -4.35 10.23 7.80
N ARG A 238 -4.55 9.13 8.53
CA ARG A 238 -5.83 8.40 8.55
C ARG A 238 -6.90 9.15 9.32
N GLU A 239 -6.56 9.68 10.49
CA GLU A 239 -7.49 10.41 11.35
C GLU A 239 -7.98 11.73 10.72
N ASP A 240 -7.14 12.45 9.98
CA ASP A 240 -7.51 13.72 9.34
C ASP A 240 -8.06 13.57 7.91
N GLY A 241 -8.21 12.33 7.41
CA GLY A 241 -8.73 12.01 6.09
C GLY A 241 -7.75 12.27 4.93
N THR A 242 -6.48 12.57 5.21
CA THR A 242 -5.45 12.77 4.17
C THR A 242 -5.17 11.47 3.40
N TYR A 243 -5.18 10.33 4.09
CA TYR A 243 -5.04 9.00 3.49
C TYR A 243 -6.12 8.75 2.43
N ASP A 244 -7.39 9.00 2.77
CA ASP A 244 -8.52 8.80 1.87
C ASP A 244 -8.46 9.74 0.67
N ARG A 245 -8.10 11.02 0.88
CA ARG A 245 -7.93 11.98 -0.22
C ARG A 245 -6.82 11.56 -1.20
N ILE A 246 -5.72 10.98 -0.72
CA ILE A 246 -4.67 10.48 -1.62
C ILE A 246 -5.23 9.38 -2.52
N LEU A 247 -6.01 8.44 -1.97
CA LEU A 247 -6.63 7.36 -2.76
C LEU A 247 -7.66 7.91 -3.75
N GLU A 248 -8.54 8.83 -3.33
CA GLU A 248 -9.55 9.48 -4.16
C GLU A 248 -8.91 10.26 -5.31
N ASP A 249 -7.94 11.14 -5.03
CA ASP A 249 -7.26 11.98 -6.02
C ASP A 249 -6.50 11.16 -7.07
N MET A 250 -6.09 9.96 -6.71
CA MET A 250 -5.36 9.04 -7.60
C MET A 250 -6.24 7.94 -8.21
N GLY A 251 -7.55 7.90 -7.89
CA GLY A 251 -8.54 7.00 -8.49
C GLY A 251 -8.56 5.57 -7.91
N TYR A 252 -8.19 5.42 -6.63
CA TYR A 252 -8.14 4.10 -5.94
C TYR A 252 -9.12 3.97 -4.75
N LYS A 253 -10.11 4.84 -4.66
CA LYS A 253 -11.22 4.77 -3.71
C LYS A 253 -12.55 4.95 -4.42
#